data_79f102f84eca5b97352bfd58abaf5292
#
_entry.id   79f102f84eca5b97352bfd58abaf5292
#
_cell.length_a   1.000
_cell.length_b   1.000
_cell.length_c   1.000
_cell.angle_alpha   90.00
_cell.angle_beta   90.00
_cell.angle_gamma   90.00
#
_symmetry.space_group_name_H-M   'P 1'
#
loop_
_entity.id
_entity.type
_entity.pdbx_description
1 polymer ?
#
loop_
_entity_poly.entity_id
_entity_poly.type
_entity_poly.pdbx_seq_one_letter_code
_entity_poly.pdbx_strand_id
1 'polypeptide(L)'
;EIVDCDWSSDVCSSDLDQRVHAAPFGKALVAYAANHPEVVGMTADLAKYTDLHLFAQAYPDRFFQMGMAEQLLMGAAGGMAKTGLVPFATTYAVFGTRRAYDFIHQVIAEENLNVKICCALPGLTTGYGPSHQATEDLAMMRAIPGLTVVDPCDALDIEQAVPQIAAHQGPVYMRLLRGNVPLVLDEYNYQFELGKAKLLCDGADVLVISSGFMTMRTLEAAKQIKADKINVAVLHCPTIKPLDETTILKEVRKPGRLVVVAENHSVVGGLGEAVASLLLREGAIPSKFRMLGLPDAFLDAGALPTLHDRYGISAEKVAASLKSWLK
;
A
#
# COMPACT_ATOMS: atom_id res chain seq x y z
N GLU A 1 21.04 -10.72 -24.07
CA GLU A 1 20.17 -11.88 -23.82
C GLU A 1 18.89 -11.36 -23.17
N ILE A 2 17.79 -11.39 -23.95
CA ILE A 2 16.45 -11.17 -23.40
C ILE A 2 16.14 -12.48 -22.69
N VAL A 3 16.39 -12.52 -21.38
CA VAL A 3 15.88 -13.60 -20.53
C VAL A 3 14.36 -13.54 -20.67
N ASP A 4 13.73 -14.66 -20.99
CA ASP A 4 12.28 -14.84 -20.92
C ASP A 4 11.83 -14.48 -19.51
N CYS A 5 11.55 -13.20 -19.28
CA CYS A 5 10.89 -12.75 -18.11
C CYS A 5 9.43 -13.22 -18.24
N ASP A 6 9.06 -14.23 -17.50
CA ASP A 6 7.66 -14.56 -17.30
C ASP A 6 6.97 -13.35 -16.66
N TRP A 7 6.39 -12.52 -17.50
CA TRP A 7 5.70 -11.29 -17.11
C TRP A 7 4.43 -11.57 -16.28
N SER A 8 4.09 -12.85 -16.07
CA SER A 8 3.05 -13.31 -15.18
C SER A 8 3.55 -13.55 -13.76
N SER A 9 4.87 -13.48 -13.50
CA SER A 9 5.42 -13.73 -12.17
C SER A 9 5.03 -12.60 -11.23
N ASP A 10 4.32 -12.99 -10.20
CA ASP A 10 3.86 -12.13 -9.11
C ASP A 10 5.03 -11.45 -8.41
N VAL A 11 4.87 -10.18 -8.13
CA VAL A 11 5.87 -9.23 -7.60
C VAL A 11 6.60 -9.73 -6.35
N CYS A 12 6.06 -10.72 -5.66
CA CYS A 12 6.52 -11.13 -4.36
C CYS A 12 7.06 -12.57 -4.30
N SER A 13 6.88 -13.41 -5.33
CA SER A 13 7.15 -14.85 -5.22
C SER A 13 8.60 -15.26 -5.49
N SER A 14 9.45 -14.37 -6.03
CA SER A 14 10.78 -14.77 -6.50
C SER A 14 11.88 -14.84 -5.44
N ASP A 15 11.66 -14.24 -4.24
CA ASP A 15 12.75 -14.08 -3.27
C ASP A 15 12.53 -14.79 -1.91
N LEU A 16 11.35 -15.38 -1.69
CA LEU A 16 11.03 -15.96 -0.38
C LEU A 16 10.30 -17.30 -0.54
N ASP A 17 10.78 -18.30 0.15
CA ASP A 17 10.08 -19.57 0.44
C ASP A 17 8.86 -19.27 1.35
N GLN A 18 8.01 -18.32 0.93
CA GLN A 18 6.92 -17.76 1.74
C GLN A 18 5.59 -18.41 1.40
N ARG A 19 4.76 -18.59 2.44
CA ARG A 19 3.35 -18.93 2.25
C ARG A 19 2.68 -17.77 1.52
N VAL A 20 1.83 -18.09 0.54
CA VAL A 20 1.13 -17.11 -0.28
C VAL A 20 -0.37 -17.38 -0.32
N HIS A 21 -1.17 -16.34 -0.40
CA HIS A 21 -2.59 -16.44 -0.76
C HIS A 21 -2.80 -15.92 -2.18
N ALA A 22 -3.45 -16.73 -3.01
CA ALA A 22 -3.80 -16.32 -4.36
C ALA A 22 -5.00 -15.39 -4.36
N ALA A 23 -4.88 -14.25 -5.03
CA ALA A 23 -5.93 -13.26 -5.25
C ALA A 23 -6.70 -12.84 -3.97
N PRO A 24 -6.01 -12.39 -2.91
CA PRO A 24 -6.65 -12.10 -1.62
C PRO A 24 -7.73 -11.03 -1.73
N PHE A 25 -7.50 -9.97 -2.52
CA PHE A 25 -8.48 -8.91 -2.76
C PHE A 25 -9.77 -9.44 -3.41
N GLY A 26 -9.63 -10.15 -4.53
CA GLY A 26 -10.79 -10.66 -5.26
C GLY A 26 -11.63 -11.63 -4.42
N LYS A 27 -10.98 -12.52 -3.67
CA LYS A 27 -11.66 -13.47 -2.77
C LYS A 27 -12.39 -12.75 -1.61
N ALA A 28 -11.72 -11.81 -0.97
CA ALA A 28 -12.32 -11.04 0.13
C ALA A 28 -13.52 -10.22 -0.36
N LEU A 29 -13.41 -9.61 -1.54
CA LEU A 29 -14.50 -8.83 -2.13
C LEU A 29 -15.70 -9.73 -2.51
N VAL A 30 -15.47 -10.89 -3.10
CA VAL A 30 -16.53 -11.87 -3.43
C VAL A 30 -17.24 -12.31 -2.14
N ALA A 31 -16.49 -12.64 -1.09
CA ALA A 31 -17.06 -13.07 0.18
C ALA A 31 -17.90 -11.96 0.83
N TYR A 32 -17.42 -10.73 0.83
CA TYR A 32 -18.16 -9.59 1.39
C TYR A 32 -19.44 -9.30 0.60
N ALA A 33 -19.36 -9.28 -0.73
CA ALA A 33 -20.46 -8.96 -1.63
C ALA A 33 -21.60 -9.99 -1.61
N ALA A 34 -21.41 -11.18 -1.05
CA ALA A 34 -22.43 -12.19 -0.88
C ALA A 34 -23.63 -11.69 -0.06
N ASN A 35 -23.37 -10.85 0.94
CA ASN A 35 -24.38 -10.27 1.82
C ASN A 35 -24.60 -8.76 1.56
N HIS A 36 -23.95 -8.20 0.54
CA HIS A 36 -23.92 -6.77 0.22
C HIS A 36 -24.24 -6.55 -1.27
N PRO A 37 -25.54 -6.56 -1.64
CA PRO A 37 -25.96 -6.42 -3.04
C PRO A 37 -25.65 -5.04 -3.64
N GLU A 38 -25.43 -4.03 -2.80
CA GLU A 38 -25.00 -2.69 -3.20
C GLU A 38 -23.56 -2.62 -3.73
N VAL A 39 -22.73 -3.62 -3.44
CA VAL A 39 -21.34 -3.66 -3.91
C VAL A 39 -21.27 -4.00 -5.38
N VAL A 40 -20.59 -3.18 -6.16
CA VAL A 40 -20.33 -3.39 -7.59
C VAL A 40 -18.83 -3.31 -7.89
N GLY A 41 -18.38 -4.13 -8.84
CA GLY A 41 -17.00 -4.15 -9.32
C GLY A 41 -16.86 -3.40 -10.64
N MET A 42 -15.86 -2.53 -10.75
CA MET A 42 -15.59 -1.76 -11.97
C MET A 42 -14.11 -1.79 -12.32
N THR A 43 -13.77 -1.84 -13.60
CA THR A 43 -12.37 -1.88 -14.03
C THR A 43 -12.12 -1.12 -15.33
N ALA A 44 -10.88 -0.59 -15.46
CA ALA A 44 -10.37 -0.04 -16.71
C ALA A 44 -9.55 -1.10 -17.47
N ASP A 45 -10.21 -2.18 -17.90
CA ASP A 45 -9.63 -3.30 -18.67
C ASP A 45 -8.49 -4.07 -17.99
N LEU A 46 -8.47 -4.08 -16.65
CA LEU A 46 -7.43 -4.73 -15.86
C LEU A 46 -7.99 -5.74 -14.84
N ALA A 47 -9.19 -6.29 -15.04
CA ALA A 47 -9.85 -7.17 -14.08
C ALA A 47 -8.98 -8.35 -13.63
N LYS A 48 -8.25 -9.01 -14.55
CA LYS A 48 -7.33 -10.11 -14.24
C LYS A 48 -6.12 -9.62 -13.42
N TYR A 49 -5.66 -8.43 -13.72
CA TYR A 49 -4.46 -7.84 -13.13
C TYR A 49 -4.70 -7.03 -11.85
N THR A 50 -5.94 -7.04 -11.36
CA THR A 50 -6.36 -6.46 -10.08
C THR A 50 -7.16 -7.46 -9.25
N ASP A 51 -7.13 -8.75 -9.61
CA ASP A 51 -7.89 -9.87 -9.02
C ASP A 51 -9.42 -9.71 -9.09
N LEU A 52 -9.94 -8.63 -9.69
CA LEU A 52 -11.37 -8.35 -9.81
C LEU A 52 -12.11 -9.32 -10.76
N HIS A 53 -11.37 -10.10 -11.56
CA HIS A 53 -11.96 -11.15 -12.40
C HIS A 53 -12.75 -12.19 -11.60
N LEU A 54 -12.38 -12.45 -10.33
CA LEU A 54 -13.12 -13.33 -9.44
C LEU A 54 -14.51 -12.76 -9.12
N PHE A 55 -14.59 -11.45 -8.90
CA PHE A 55 -15.87 -10.76 -8.71
C PHE A 55 -16.71 -10.79 -9.98
N ALA A 56 -16.11 -10.56 -11.15
CA ALA A 56 -16.80 -10.64 -12.44
C ALA A 56 -17.39 -12.04 -12.69
N GLN A 57 -16.71 -13.11 -12.30
CA GLN A 57 -17.20 -14.48 -12.41
C GLN A 57 -18.34 -14.78 -11.42
N ALA A 58 -18.24 -14.30 -10.19
CA ALA A 58 -19.23 -14.55 -9.13
C ALA A 58 -20.50 -13.70 -9.31
N TYR A 59 -20.36 -12.47 -9.78
CA TYR A 59 -21.44 -11.48 -9.87
C TYR A 59 -21.42 -10.73 -11.21
N PRO A 60 -21.67 -11.40 -12.36
CA PRO A 60 -21.55 -10.79 -13.69
C PRO A 60 -22.48 -9.59 -13.89
N ASP A 61 -23.67 -9.59 -13.28
CA ASP A 61 -24.65 -8.50 -13.37
C ASP A 61 -24.26 -7.26 -12.53
N ARG A 62 -23.24 -7.38 -11.69
CA ARG A 62 -22.70 -6.30 -10.83
C ARG A 62 -21.28 -5.90 -11.23
N PHE A 63 -20.79 -6.38 -12.38
CA PHE A 63 -19.46 -6.09 -12.90
C PHE A 63 -19.56 -5.21 -14.15
N PHE A 64 -18.72 -4.15 -14.18
CA PHE A 64 -18.71 -3.16 -15.25
C PHE A 64 -17.29 -2.96 -15.80
N GLN A 65 -17.14 -3.27 -17.09
CA GLN A 65 -15.91 -3.02 -17.83
C GLN A 65 -16.00 -1.65 -18.51
N MET A 66 -15.10 -0.73 -18.13
CA MET A 66 -15.11 0.66 -18.63
C MET A 66 -14.13 0.92 -19.78
N GLY A 67 -13.32 -0.10 -20.16
CA GLY A 67 -12.22 0.08 -21.10
C GLY A 67 -11.03 0.81 -20.48
N MET A 68 -9.97 1.02 -21.25
CA MET A 68 -8.79 1.80 -20.81
C MET A 68 -9.10 3.30 -20.72
N ALA A 69 -10.06 3.66 -19.88
CA ALA A 69 -10.61 5.01 -19.73
C ALA A 69 -10.79 5.33 -18.25
N GLU A 70 -9.70 5.57 -17.54
CA GLU A 70 -9.68 5.75 -16.09
C GLU A 70 -10.50 6.96 -15.62
N GLN A 71 -10.59 8.00 -16.43
CA GLN A 71 -11.44 9.16 -16.15
C GLN A 71 -12.92 8.76 -16.18
N LEU A 72 -13.34 7.98 -17.19
CA LEU A 72 -14.69 7.45 -17.28
C LEU A 72 -14.98 6.48 -16.11
N LEU A 73 -14.01 5.61 -15.77
CA LEU A 73 -14.12 4.71 -14.63
C LEU A 73 -14.46 5.46 -13.34
N MET A 74 -13.69 6.51 -13.00
CA MET A 74 -13.90 7.27 -11.76
C MET A 74 -15.17 8.13 -11.82
N GLY A 75 -15.48 8.75 -12.97
CA GLY A 75 -16.73 9.49 -13.16
C GLY A 75 -17.96 8.60 -13.01
N ALA A 76 -17.95 7.42 -13.62
CA ALA A 76 -19.04 6.45 -13.51
C ALA A 76 -19.19 5.88 -12.09
N ALA A 77 -18.05 5.59 -11.41
CA ALA A 77 -18.05 5.14 -10.02
C ALA A 77 -18.70 6.17 -9.09
N GLY A 78 -18.35 7.47 -9.26
CA GLY A 78 -19.02 8.54 -8.52
C GLY A 78 -20.52 8.62 -8.80
N GLY A 79 -20.94 8.50 -10.07
CA GLY A 79 -22.34 8.46 -10.44
C GLY A 79 -23.09 7.28 -9.81
N MET A 80 -22.51 6.09 -9.82
CA MET A 80 -23.09 4.90 -9.17
C MET A 80 -23.19 5.07 -7.65
N ALA A 81 -22.19 5.66 -7.02
CA ALA A 81 -22.23 5.91 -5.58
C ALA A 81 -23.36 6.87 -5.18
N LYS A 82 -23.73 7.84 -6.03
CA LYS A 82 -24.90 8.71 -5.83
C LYS A 82 -26.23 7.96 -5.88
N THR A 83 -26.27 6.77 -6.47
CA THR A 83 -27.48 5.92 -6.48
C THR A 83 -27.56 4.95 -5.31
N GLY A 84 -26.62 5.02 -4.37
CA GLY A 84 -26.56 4.16 -3.19
C GLY A 84 -25.74 2.88 -3.36
N LEU A 85 -25.07 2.71 -4.52
CA LEU A 85 -24.13 1.61 -4.74
C LEU A 85 -22.77 1.89 -4.07
N VAL A 86 -22.01 0.84 -3.85
CA VAL A 86 -20.64 0.90 -3.34
C VAL A 86 -19.67 0.36 -4.40
N PRO A 87 -19.19 1.24 -5.31
CA PRO A 87 -18.29 0.83 -6.37
C PRO A 87 -16.87 0.54 -5.86
N PHE A 88 -16.34 -0.62 -6.25
CA PHE A 88 -14.92 -0.95 -6.18
C PHE A 88 -14.31 -0.73 -7.57
N ALA A 89 -13.66 0.41 -7.76
CA ALA A 89 -13.07 0.83 -9.03
C ALA A 89 -11.60 0.41 -9.06
N THR A 90 -11.21 -0.44 -10.04
CA THR A 90 -9.87 -1.02 -10.09
C THR A 90 -9.13 -0.70 -11.39
N THR A 91 -7.85 -0.38 -11.26
CA THR A 91 -6.89 -0.21 -12.35
C THR A 91 -5.47 -0.29 -11.78
N TYR A 92 -4.43 0.04 -12.56
CA TYR A 92 -3.09 0.24 -11.98
C TYR A 92 -2.97 1.59 -11.28
N ALA A 93 -2.18 1.63 -10.22
CA ALA A 93 -2.02 2.81 -9.39
C ALA A 93 -1.57 4.04 -10.19
N VAL A 94 -0.60 3.87 -11.08
CA VAL A 94 -0.10 4.94 -11.96
C VAL A 94 -1.20 5.53 -12.84
N PHE A 95 -2.14 4.71 -13.32
CA PHE A 95 -3.19 5.17 -14.24
C PHE A 95 -4.38 5.74 -13.47
N GLY A 96 -4.79 5.08 -12.39
CA GLY A 96 -5.88 5.56 -11.55
C GLY A 96 -5.58 6.92 -10.93
N THR A 97 -4.35 7.11 -10.45
CA THR A 97 -3.97 8.35 -9.78
C THR A 97 -3.66 9.48 -10.76
N ARG A 98 -2.77 9.28 -11.74
CA ARG A 98 -2.36 10.35 -12.65
C ARG A 98 -3.44 10.79 -13.62
N ARG A 99 -4.07 9.82 -14.33
CA ARG A 99 -5.02 10.14 -15.40
C ARG A 99 -6.38 10.58 -14.90
N ALA A 100 -6.81 10.05 -13.75
CA ALA A 100 -8.14 10.31 -13.22
C ALA A 100 -8.14 11.20 -11.98
N TYR A 101 -7.03 11.87 -11.65
CA TYR A 101 -6.89 12.68 -10.45
C TYR A 101 -8.00 13.70 -10.27
N ASP A 102 -8.31 14.48 -11.32
CA ASP A 102 -9.36 15.49 -11.29
C ASP A 102 -10.73 14.87 -11.05
N PHE A 103 -11.03 13.73 -11.68
CA PHE A 103 -12.29 13.01 -11.48
C PHE A 103 -12.41 12.45 -10.05
N ILE A 104 -11.32 11.96 -9.46
CA ILE A 104 -11.30 11.55 -8.05
C ILE A 104 -11.56 12.76 -7.15
N HIS A 105 -10.90 13.87 -7.44
CA HIS A 105 -11.01 15.09 -6.65
C HIS A 105 -12.42 15.69 -6.72
N GLN A 106 -12.89 16.03 -7.94
CA GLN A 106 -14.13 16.77 -8.17
C GLN A 106 -15.39 15.90 -8.04
N VAL A 107 -15.35 14.68 -8.60
CA VAL A 107 -16.58 13.86 -8.68
C VAL A 107 -16.76 12.99 -7.46
N ILE A 108 -15.66 12.49 -6.86
CA ILE A 108 -15.73 11.52 -5.77
C ILE A 108 -15.50 12.17 -4.41
N ALA A 109 -14.37 12.85 -4.24
CA ALA A 109 -13.93 13.32 -2.92
C ALA A 109 -14.67 14.58 -2.47
N GLU A 110 -14.90 15.54 -3.36
CA GLU A 110 -15.62 16.79 -3.02
C GLU A 110 -17.02 16.51 -2.47
N GLU A 111 -17.69 15.50 -3.01
CA GLU A 111 -19.02 15.08 -2.57
C GLU A 111 -18.98 13.96 -1.50
N ASN A 112 -17.81 13.58 -1.03
CA ASN A 112 -17.60 12.50 -0.06
C ASN A 112 -18.30 11.19 -0.44
N LEU A 113 -18.26 10.80 -1.73
CA LEU A 113 -18.96 9.64 -2.24
C LEU A 113 -18.31 8.33 -1.80
N ASN A 114 -19.14 7.31 -1.59
CA ASN A 114 -18.73 6.01 -1.09
C ASN A 114 -18.11 5.13 -2.20
N VAL A 115 -16.96 5.55 -2.73
CA VAL A 115 -16.22 4.84 -3.79
C VAL A 115 -14.93 4.25 -3.23
N LYS A 116 -14.62 2.99 -3.56
CA LYS A 116 -13.40 2.29 -3.18
C LYS A 116 -12.48 2.18 -4.40
N ILE A 117 -11.42 2.95 -4.43
CA ILE A 117 -10.44 3.01 -5.52
C ILE A 117 -9.31 2.07 -5.15
N CYS A 118 -9.29 0.86 -5.73
CA CYS A 118 -8.31 -0.17 -5.38
C CYS A 118 -7.34 -0.37 -6.55
N CYS A 119 -6.10 0.11 -6.42
CA CYS A 119 -5.18 0.19 -7.53
C CYS A 119 -3.94 -0.70 -7.34
N ALA A 120 -3.70 -1.58 -8.33
CA ALA A 120 -2.56 -2.48 -8.35
C ALA A 120 -1.27 -1.81 -8.85
N LEU A 121 -0.16 -2.48 -8.62
CA LEU A 121 1.21 -2.04 -8.96
C LEU A 121 1.60 -0.69 -8.31
N PRO A 122 1.42 -0.52 -6.98
CA PRO A 122 1.86 0.68 -6.29
C PRO A 122 3.38 0.73 -6.13
N GLY A 123 3.96 1.91 -6.15
CA GLY A 123 5.40 2.10 -5.97
C GLY A 123 6.24 1.36 -7.01
N LEU A 124 7.34 0.76 -6.55
CA LEU A 124 8.22 -0.09 -7.35
C LEU A 124 7.85 -1.57 -7.17
N THR A 125 6.69 -1.97 -7.69
CA THR A 125 6.20 -3.34 -7.72
C THR A 125 6.00 -3.86 -9.15
N THR A 126 6.58 -3.18 -10.13
CA THR A 126 6.65 -3.60 -11.53
C THR A 126 7.97 -3.19 -12.16
N GLY A 127 8.48 -4.04 -13.05
CA GLY A 127 9.70 -3.81 -13.81
C GLY A 127 9.51 -3.03 -15.12
N TYR A 128 8.29 -2.59 -15.46
CA TYR A 128 7.99 -1.94 -16.74
C TYR A 128 8.53 -0.51 -16.92
N GLY A 129 9.21 0.02 -15.90
CA GLY A 129 9.75 1.38 -15.93
C GLY A 129 8.74 2.46 -15.57
N PRO A 130 9.11 3.75 -15.74
CA PRO A 130 8.37 4.91 -15.19
C PRO A 130 6.92 5.02 -15.66
N SER A 131 6.58 4.46 -16.81
CA SER A 131 5.21 4.47 -17.35
C SER A 131 4.22 3.66 -16.51
N HIS A 132 4.71 2.69 -15.72
CA HIS A 132 3.89 1.79 -14.91
C HIS A 132 4.22 1.81 -13.41
N GLN A 133 5.27 2.51 -13.02
CA GLN A 133 5.69 2.64 -11.61
C GLN A 133 4.98 3.83 -10.97
N ALA A 134 4.16 3.56 -9.95
CA ALA A 134 3.42 4.59 -9.24
C ALA A 134 4.21 5.04 -8.00
N THR A 135 5.28 5.80 -8.23
CA THR A 135 6.19 6.22 -7.16
C THR A 135 5.73 7.44 -6.38
N GLU A 136 4.68 8.13 -6.84
CA GLU A 136 4.13 9.36 -6.26
C GLU A 136 2.63 9.28 -5.91
N ASP A 137 2.00 8.12 -6.02
CA ASP A 137 0.56 7.95 -5.81
C ASP A 137 0.09 8.32 -4.41
N LEU A 138 0.86 7.96 -3.35
CA LEU A 138 0.51 8.36 -1.98
C LEU A 138 0.54 9.89 -1.82
N ALA A 139 1.52 10.57 -2.40
CA ALA A 139 1.61 12.03 -2.36
C ALA A 139 0.37 12.68 -2.96
N MET A 140 -0.04 12.22 -4.14
CA MET A 140 -1.23 12.69 -4.85
C MET A 140 -2.52 12.42 -4.05
N MET A 141 -2.72 11.19 -3.60
CA MET A 141 -3.95 10.79 -2.91
C MET A 141 -4.06 11.40 -1.51
N ARG A 142 -2.95 11.55 -0.80
CA ARG A 142 -2.94 12.23 0.51
C ARG A 142 -3.33 13.69 0.41
N ALA A 143 -3.05 14.36 -0.71
CA ALA A 143 -3.39 15.76 -0.92
C ALA A 143 -4.91 15.99 -1.08
N ILE A 144 -5.69 14.98 -1.49
CA ILE A 144 -7.14 15.13 -1.70
C ILE A 144 -7.87 15.19 -0.35
N PRO A 145 -8.63 16.26 -0.05
CA PRO A 145 -9.41 16.36 1.19
C PRO A 145 -10.40 15.19 1.35
N GLY A 146 -10.59 14.70 2.57
CA GLY A 146 -11.56 13.65 2.89
C GLY A 146 -11.23 12.24 2.38
N LEU A 147 -10.29 12.07 1.46
CA LEU A 147 -9.91 10.75 0.95
C LEU A 147 -9.12 9.97 2.00
N THR A 148 -9.62 8.77 2.34
CA THR A 148 -8.88 7.79 3.16
C THR A 148 -7.86 7.06 2.29
N VAL A 149 -6.62 6.86 2.78
CA VAL A 149 -5.53 6.21 2.03
C VAL A 149 -5.01 5.01 2.79
N VAL A 150 -5.04 3.84 2.16
CA VAL A 150 -4.67 2.55 2.75
C VAL A 150 -3.59 1.88 1.91
N ASP A 151 -2.55 1.38 2.57
CA ASP A 151 -1.39 0.70 1.95
C ASP A 151 -1.15 -0.64 2.67
N PRO A 152 -1.89 -1.72 2.31
CA PRO A 152 -1.78 -3.02 2.94
C PRO A 152 -0.42 -3.67 2.69
N CYS A 153 0.06 -4.41 3.70
CA CYS A 153 1.36 -5.07 3.68
C CYS A 153 1.36 -6.40 2.91
N ASP A 154 0.41 -7.28 3.20
CA ASP A 154 0.39 -8.67 2.74
C ASP A 154 -1.04 -9.17 2.45
N ALA A 155 -1.17 -10.47 2.23
CA ALA A 155 -2.47 -11.09 1.93
C ALA A 155 -3.47 -10.95 3.08
N LEU A 156 -3.04 -11.17 4.33
CA LEU A 156 -3.90 -11.06 5.52
C LEU A 156 -4.42 -9.64 5.70
N ASP A 157 -3.54 -8.68 5.50
CA ASP A 157 -3.87 -7.27 5.62
C ASP A 157 -4.92 -6.85 4.57
N ILE A 158 -4.74 -7.29 3.31
CA ILE A 158 -5.72 -7.06 2.24
C ILE A 158 -7.08 -7.71 2.56
N GLU A 159 -7.07 -8.99 2.97
CA GLU A 159 -8.30 -9.74 3.26
C GLU A 159 -9.10 -9.10 4.40
N GLN A 160 -8.43 -8.54 5.40
CA GLN A 160 -9.06 -7.86 6.54
C GLN A 160 -9.44 -6.41 6.22
N ALA A 161 -8.70 -5.73 5.34
CA ALA A 161 -8.96 -4.35 4.94
C ALA A 161 -10.23 -4.25 4.08
N VAL A 162 -10.46 -5.18 3.16
CA VAL A 162 -11.59 -5.13 2.20
C VAL A 162 -12.94 -4.93 2.88
N PRO A 163 -13.37 -5.74 3.88
CA PRO A 163 -14.66 -5.53 4.54
C PRO A 163 -14.72 -4.20 5.31
N GLN A 164 -13.60 -3.74 5.88
CA GLN A 164 -13.59 -2.50 6.64
C GLN A 164 -13.66 -1.26 5.75
N ILE A 165 -12.93 -1.25 4.63
CA ILE A 165 -13.06 -0.15 3.67
C ILE A 165 -14.43 -0.16 2.99
N ALA A 166 -15.02 -1.34 2.73
CA ALA A 166 -16.37 -1.44 2.17
C ALA A 166 -17.42 -0.81 3.10
N ALA A 167 -17.34 -1.08 4.40
CA ALA A 167 -18.23 -0.53 5.42
C ALA A 167 -17.97 0.96 5.74
N HIS A 168 -16.77 1.48 5.45
CA HIS A 168 -16.41 2.87 5.67
C HIS A 168 -17.24 3.80 4.76
N GLN A 169 -17.85 4.84 5.34
CA GLN A 169 -18.58 5.84 4.59
C GLN A 169 -17.63 6.93 4.07
N GLY A 170 -17.58 7.10 2.76
CA GLY A 170 -16.70 8.02 2.09
C GLY A 170 -15.67 7.35 1.17
N PRO A 171 -14.88 8.15 0.45
CA PRO A 171 -13.94 7.65 -0.54
C PRO A 171 -12.70 7.05 0.11
N VAL A 172 -12.23 5.92 -0.46
CA VAL A 172 -11.01 5.24 -0.04
C VAL A 172 -10.15 4.98 -1.27
N TYR A 173 -8.88 5.32 -1.19
CA TYR A 173 -7.83 4.81 -2.06
C TYR A 173 -7.08 3.70 -1.34
N MET A 174 -7.03 2.51 -1.91
CA MET A 174 -6.27 1.38 -1.40
C MET A 174 -5.24 0.93 -2.44
N ARG A 175 -3.98 0.88 -2.05
CA ARG A 175 -2.93 0.20 -2.82
C ARG A 175 -3.15 -1.30 -2.77
N LEU A 176 -2.85 -2.00 -3.86
CA LEU A 176 -3.18 -3.41 -4.01
C LEU A 176 -1.97 -4.21 -4.48
N LEU A 177 -1.50 -5.14 -3.65
CA LEU A 177 -0.72 -6.29 -4.08
C LEU A 177 -1.68 -7.32 -4.67
N ARG A 178 -1.28 -8.02 -5.72
CA ARG A 178 -2.15 -8.90 -6.52
C ARG A 178 -1.53 -10.26 -6.81
N GLY A 179 -2.35 -11.17 -7.33
CA GLY A 179 -1.90 -12.52 -7.70
C GLY A 179 -1.56 -13.36 -6.47
N ASN A 180 -0.40 -13.96 -6.44
CA ASN A 180 0.10 -14.67 -5.27
C ASN A 180 0.76 -13.68 -4.30
N VAL A 181 0.05 -13.31 -3.26
CA VAL A 181 0.51 -12.32 -2.27
C VAL A 181 1.05 -13.05 -1.04
N PRO A 182 2.25 -12.70 -0.54
CA PRO A 182 2.81 -13.30 0.66
C PRO A 182 1.90 -13.18 1.87
N LEU A 183 2.02 -14.16 2.78
CA LEU A 183 1.37 -14.19 4.09
C LEU A 183 2.46 -14.08 5.16
N VAL A 184 2.57 -12.93 5.80
CA VAL A 184 3.63 -12.60 6.76
C VAL A 184 3.08 -12.17 8.11
N LEU A 185 2.00 -11.39 8.11
CA LEU A 185 1.48 -10.76 9.33
C LEU A 185 0.76 -11.73 10.27
N ASP A 186 0.41 -12.91 9.82
CA ASP A 186 -0.18 -13.96 10.64
C ASP A 186 0.76 -14.45 11.78
N GLU A 187 2.09 -14.28 11.60
CA GLU A 187 3.08 -14.57 12.64
C GLU A 187 3.07 -13.57 13.81
N TYR A 188 2.38 -12.42 13.65
CA TYR A 188 2.46 -11.28 14.57
C TYR A 188 1.16 -11.01 15.36
N ASN A 189 0.21 -11.95 15.38
CA ASN A 189 -1.11 -11.75 15.98
C ASN A 189 -1.75 -10.43 15.52
N TYR A 190 -1.68 -10.21 14.20
CA TYR A 190 -2.11 -8.99 13.56
C TYR A 190 -3.62 -8.99 13.29
N GLN A 191 -4.23 -7.84 13.51
CA GLN A 191 -5.59 -7.53 13.06
C GLN A 191 -5.58 -6.13 12.47
N PHE A 192 -6.10 -6.02 11.25
CA PHE A 192 -6.30 -4.73 10.59
C PHE A 192 -7.43 -3.97 11.28
N GLU A 193 -7.18 -2.72 11.56
CA GLU A 193 -8.17 -1.74 12.01
C GLU A 193 -7.94 -0.45 11.23
N LEU A 194 -8.96 0.02 10.50
CA LEU A 194 -8.85 1.23 9.69
C LEU A 194 -8.49 2.45 10.55
N GLY A 195 -7.44 3.17 10.18
CA GLY A 195 -6.95 4.33 10.92
C GLY A 195 -6.03 3.98 12.11
N LYS A 196 -5.65 2.70 12.29
CA LYS A 196 -4.76 2.27 13.37
C LYS A 196 -3.44 1.72 12.88
N ALA A 197 -2.39 1.99 13.66
CA ALA A 197 -1.07 1.41 13.48
C ALA A 197 -0.85 0.29 14.49
N LYS A 198 -0.06 -0.73 14.13
CA LYS A 198 0.23 -1.89 14.96
C LYS A 198 1.73 -2.07 15.15
N LEU A 199 2.17 -2.10 16.40
CA LEU A 199 3.53 -2.54 16.74
C LEU A 199 3.60 -4.07 16.56
N LEU A 200 4.33 -4.53 15.54
CA LEU A 200 4.48 -5.95 15.22
C LEU A 200 5.56 -6.62 16.06
N CYS A 201 6.67 -5.95 16.27
CA CYS A 201 7.73 -6.36 17.20
C CYS A 201 8.31 -5.14 17.90
N ASP A 202 8.81 -5.31 19.12
CA ASP A 202 9.46 -4.24 19.89
C ASP A 202 10.99 -4.35 19.80
N GLY A 203 11.68 -3.22 20.00
CA GLY A 203 13.14 -3.13 19.94
C GLY A 203 13.64 -1.79 20.51
N ALA A 204 14.81 -1.82 21.11
CA ALA A 204 15.36 -0.69 21.84
C ALA A 204 16.28 0.21 20.99
N ASP A 205 16.80 -0.27 19.85
CA ASP A 205 17.84 0.44 19.11
C ASP A 205 17.26 1.25 17.94
N VAL A 206 16.29 0.69 17.23
CA VAL A 206 15.65 1.31 16.06
C VAL A 206 14.14 1.17 16.16
N LEU A 207 13.41 2.23 15.82
CA LEU A 207 11.99 2.18 15.47
C LEU A 207 11.86 2.38 13.97
N VAL A 208 11.32 1.40 13.25
CA VAL A 208 10.92 1.56 11.85
C VAL A 208 9.40 1.68 11.77
N ILE A 209 8.93 2.82 11.27
CA ILE A 209 7.53 3.07 10.95
C ILE A 209 7.39 2.77 9.46
N SER A 210 6.56 1.79 9.09
CA SER A 210 6.48 1.31 7.72
C SER A 210 5.04 1.06 7.25
N SER A 211 4.83 1.07 5.94
CA SER A 211 3.56 0.70 5.32
C SER A 211 3.76 -0.26 4.15
N GLY A 212 2.68 -0.92 3.76
CA GLY A 212 2.64 -1.72 2.56
C GLY A 212 3.78 -2.71 2.44
N PHE A 213 4.26 -2.89 1.22
CA PHE A 213 5.37 -3.76 0.87
C PHE A 213 6.61 -3.58 1.77
N MET A 214 6.91 -2.35 2.20
CA MET A 214 8.11 -2.10 3.02
C MET A 214 8.01 -2.65 4.44
N THR A 215 6.82 -2.94 4.95
CA THR A 215 6.69 -3.63 6.24
C THR A 215 7.26 -5.04 6.17
N MET A 216 6.97 -5.80 5.10
CA MET A 216 7.57 -7.13 4.89
C MET A 216 9.10 -7.04 4.83
N ARG A 217 9.64 -6.13 4.03
CA ARG A 217 11.09 -5.94 3.88
C ARG A 217 11.76 -5.52 5.19
N THR A 218 11.09 -4.69 5.98
CA THR A 218 11.57 -4.26 7.29
C THR A 218 11.59 -5.41 8.31
N LEU A 219 10.55 -6.25 8.33
CA LEU A 219 10.49 -7.41 9.23
C LEU A 219 11.61 -8.42 8.90
N GLU A 220 11.85 -8.65 7.62
CA GLU A 220 12.94 -9.50 7.16
C GLU A 220 14.31 -8.92 7.52
N ALA A 221 14.55 -7.63 7.25
CA ALA A 221 15.76 -6.93 7.64
C ALA A 221 15.99 -6.99 9.16
N ALA A 222 14.94 -6.81 9.96
CA ALA A 222 15.02 -6.90 11.41
C ALA A 222 15.44 -8.30 11.88
N LYS A 223 14.93 -9.37 11.24
CA LYS A 223 15.36 -10.76 11.50
C LYS A 223 16.85 -10.93 11.17
N GLN A 224 17.33 -10.40 10.04
CA GLN A 224 18.73 -10.52 9.60
C GLN A 224 19.71 -9.84 10.58
N ILE A 225 19.43 -8.60 11.03
CA ILE A 225 20.35 -7.83 11.87
C ILE A 225 20.26 -8.17 13.37
N LYS A 226 19.32 -9.03 13.76
CA LYS A 226 19.21 -9.52 15.13
C LYS A 226 20.47 -10.28 15.59
N ALA A 227 21.14 -10.97 14.65
CA ALA A 227 22.42 -11.63 14.92
C ALA A 227 23.53 -10.64 15.32
N ASP A 228 23.46 -9.40 14.85
CA ASP A 228 24.37 -8.30 15.20
C ASP A 228 23.99 -7.63 16.54
N LYS A 229 23.04 -8.21 17.29
CA LYS A 229 22.50 -7.67 18.56
C LYS A 229 21.80 -6.30 18.40
N ILE A 230 21.26 -6.01 17.21
CA ILE A 230 20.46 -4.82 16.94
C ILE A 230 18.99 -5.20 17.04
N ASN A 231 18.26 -4.53 17.94
CA ASN A 231 16.85 -4.77 18.21
C ASN A 231 15.99 -3.71 17.54
N VAL A 232 15.19 -4.13 16.54
CA VAL A 232 14.35 -3.26 15.74
C VAL A 232 12.90 -3.39 16.18
N ALA A 233 12.29 -2.28 16.53
CA ALA A 233 10.85 -2.16 16.65
C ALA A 233 10.27 -1.87 15.26
N VAL A 234 9.20 -2.58 14.87
CA VAL A 234 8.48 -2.37 13.60
C VAL A 234 7.06 -1.97 13.90
N LEU A 235 6.73 -0.73 13.55
CA LEU A 235 5.38 -0.16 13.64
C LEU A 235 4.76 -0.14 12.23
N HIS A 236 3.82 -1.02 11.99
CA HIS A 236 3.08 -1.07 10.74
C HIS A 236 1.94 -0.06 10.73
N CYS A 237 1.90 0.79 9.70
CA CYS A 237 0.89 1.82 9.46
C CYS A 237 0.15 1.53 8.16
N PRO A 238 -0.86 0.65 8.15
CA PRO A 238 -1.59 0.31 6.94
C PRO A 238 -2.50 1.44 6.46
N THR A 239 -2.85 2.38 7.33
CA THR A 239 -3.61 3.58 6.96
C THR A 239 -2.67 4.79 6.98
N ILE A 240 -2.47 5.38 5.80
CA ILE A 240 -1.60 6.54 5.61
C ILE A 240 -2.36 7.85 5.88
N LYS A 241 -3.67 7.84 5.65
CA LYS A 241 -4.57 8.97 5.93
C LYS A 241 -5.96 8.44 6.30
N PRO A 242 -6.46 8.78 7.52
CA PRO A 242 -5.74 9.48 8.59
C PRO A 242 -4.60 8.64 9.19
N LEU A 243 -3.53 9.28 9.66
CA LEU A 243 -2.50 8.60 10.44
C LEU A 243 -2.99 8.30 11.87
N ASP A 244 -2.52 7.18 12.44
CA ASP A 244 -2.64 6.94 13.88
C ASP A 244 -1.57 7.75 14.63
N GLU A 245 -1.80 9.05 14.75
CA GLU A 245 -0.89 9.98 15.41
C GLU A 245 -0.58 9.56 16.85
N THR A 246 -1.57 9.05 17.56
CA THR A 246 -1.42 8.61 18.97
C THR A 246 -0.41 7.48 19.10
N THR A 247 -0.54 6.44 18.29
CA THR A 247 0.37 5.28 18.36
C THR A 247 1.76 5.65 17.87
N ILE A 248 1.87 6.43 16.79
CA ILE A 248 3.16 6.90 16.27
C ILE A 248 3.90 7.73 17.34
N LEU A 249 3.23 8.71 17.93
CA LEU A 249 3.84 9.57 18.97
C LEU A 249 4.24 8.78 20.22
N LYS A 250 3.43 7.84 20.66
CA LYS A 250 3.74 6.93 21.76
C LYS A 250 5.04 6.18 21.52
N GLU A 251 5.21 5.62 20.33
CA GLU A 251 6.40 4.85 19.99
C GLU A 251 7.62 5.74 19.77
N VAL A 252 7.48 6.88 19.12
CA VAL A 252 8.59 7.81 18.87
C VAL A 252 9.14 8.43 20.18
N ARG A 253 8.27 8.69 21.16
CA ARG A 253 8.68 9.26 22.45
C ARG A 253 9.48 8.30 23.35
N LYS A 254 9.59 7.02 23.02
CA LYS A 254 10.50 6.11 23.71
C LYS A 254 11.95 6.54 23.42
N PRO A 255 12.78 6.83 24.43
CA PRO A 255 14.09 7.45 24.22
C PRO A 255 15.13 6.48 23.62
N GLY A 256 16.17 7.06 23.03
CA GLY A 256 17.37 6.32 22.61
C GLY A 256 17.32 5.63 21.27
N ARG A 257 16.14 5.57 20.62
CA ARG A 257 15.98 4.89 19.32
C ARG A 257 16.31 5.80 18.13
N LEU A 258 16.97 5.23 17.13
CA LEU A 258 16.93 5.77 15.77
C LEU A 258 15.50 5.59 15.23
N VAL A 259 14.85 6.65 14.75
CA VAL A 259 13.53 6.58 14.10
C VAL A 259 13.72 6.59 12.58
N VAL A 260 13.18 5.57 11.93
CA VAL A 260 13.22 5.42 10.47
C VAL A 260 11.78 5.31 9.96
N VAL A 261 11.46 5.98 8.86
CA VAL A 261 10.22 5.74 8.13
C VAL A 261 10.57 5.02 6.84
N ALA A 262 9.90 3.89 6.56
CA ALA A 262 10.17 3.07 5.39
C ALA A 262 8.92 2.90 4.53
N GLU A 263 9.01 3.27 3.25
CA GLU A 263 7.89 3.26 2.30
C GLU A 263 8.32 2.87 0.88
N ASN A 264 7.48 2.14 0.16
CA ASN A 264 7.66 1.90 -1.28
C ASN A 264 7.01 3.04 -2.07
N HIS A 265 7.59 4.21 -1.94
CA HIS A 265 7.12 5.46 -2.52
C HIS A 265 8.32 6.41 -2.60
N SER A 266 8.24 7.44 -3.42
CA SER A 266 9.20 8.54 -3.39
C SER A 266 9.30 9.11 -1.96
N VAL A 267 10.50 9.50 -1.55
CA VAL A 267 10.69 10.19 -0.26
C VAL A 267 9.95 11.54 -0.18
N VAL A 268 9.43 12.03 -1.31
CA VAL A 268 8.66 13.27 -1.42
C VAL A 268 7.15 12.99 -1.30
N GLY A 269 6.48 13.59 -0.34
CA GLY A 269 5.02 13.59 -0.19
C GLY A 269 4.42 12.31 0.43
N GLY A 270 5.21 11.28 0.73
CA GLY A 270 4.75 10.00 1.25
C GLY A 270 4.54 9.95 2.77
N LEU A 271 4.66 8.73 3.33
CA LEU A 271 4.54 8.46 4.76
C LEU A 271 5.65 9.17 5.56
N GLY A 272 6.88 9.20 5.02
CA GLY A 272 8.04 9.81 5.68
C GLY A 272 7.80 11.29 6.01
N GLU A 273 7.36 12.07 5.04
CA GLU A 273 7.04 13.50 5.26
C GLU A 273 5.79 13.68 6.15
N ALA A 274 4.79 12.80 6.05
CA ALA A 274 3.63 12.85 6.92
C ALA A 274 4.02 12.67 8.39
N VAL A 275 4.86 11.68 8.68
CA VAL A 275 5.39 11.42 10.02
C VAL A 275 6.29 12.58 10.47
N ALA A 276 7.21 13.04 9.63
CA ALA A 276 8.10 14.17 9.97
C ALA A 276 7.30 15.43 10.35
N SER A 277 6.25 15.76 9.57
CA SER A 277 5.35 16.86 9.85
C SER A 277 4.61 16.68 11.19
N LEU A 278 4.12 15.46 11.48
CA LEU A 278 3.50 15.13 12.77
C LEU A 278 4.46 15.36 13.93
N LEU A 279 5.67 14.80 13.82
CA LEU A 279 6.67 14.89 14.89
C LEU A 279 7.06 16.33 15.19
N LEU A 280 7.18 17.16 14.15
CA LEU A 280 7.52 18.57 14.31
C LEU A 280 6.38 19.36 14.97
N ARG A 281 5.12 19.15 14.55
CA ARG A 281 3.94 19.82 15.13
C ARG A 281 3.77 19.48 16.61
N GLU A 282 4.05 18.24 16.99
CA GLU A 282 3.85 17.73 18.35
C GLU A 282 5.09 17.82 19.24
N GLY A 283 6.17 18.43 18.75
CA GLY A 283 7.42 18.56 19.47
C GLY A 283 8.07 17.22 19.86
N ALA A 284 7.73 16.14 19.17
CA ALA A 284 8.22 14.79 19.43
C ALA A 284 9.43 14.46 18.56
N ILE A 285 10.47 15.30 18.64
CA ILE A 285 11.63 15.23 17.75
C ILE A 285 12.62 14.17 18.27
N PRO A 286 12.85 13.07 17.53
CA PRO A 286 13.85 12.08 17.91
C PRO A 286 15.28 12.61 17.69
N SER A 287 16.26 12.06 18.40
CA SER A 287 17.66 12.46 18.25
C SER A 287 18.23 12.14 16.85
N LYS A 288 17.73 11.06 16.23
CA LYS A 288 18.07 10.67 14.86
C LYS A 288 16.79 10.29 14.12
N PHE A 289 16.56 10.88 12.94
CA PHE A 289 15.45 10.57 12.03
C PHE A 289 15.98 10.31 10.62
N ARG A 290 15.46 9.29 9.95
CA ARG A 290 15.81 8.93 8.57
C ARG A 290 14.55 8.52 7.81
N MET A 291 14.53 8.76 6.51
CA MET A 291 13.53 8.25 5.58
C MET A 291 14.20 7.25 4.63
N LEU A 292 13.57 6.12 4.45
CA LEU A 292 13.95 5.07 3.52
C LEU A 292 12.81 4.90 2.51
N GLY A 293 13.06 5.22 1.27
CA GLY A 293 12.08 5.18 0.19
C GLY A 293 12.77 5.31 -1.15
N LEU A 294 11.99 5.44 -2.20
CA LEU A 294 12.48 5.61 -3.56
C LEU A 294 13.03 7.04 -3.75
N PRO A 295 14.08 7.22 -4.54
CA PRO A 295 14.61 8.55 -4.81
C PRO A 295 13.61 9.41 -5.60
N ASP A 296 13.76 10.73 -5.52
CA ASP A 296 13.07 11.70 -6.38
C ASP A 296 13.68 11.65 -7.80
N ALA A 297 13.35 10.58 -8.54
CA ALA A 297 13.84 10.31 -9.89
C ALA A 297 12.92 9.36 -10.63
N PHE A 298 12.95 9.38 -11.95
CA PHE A 298 12.37 8.31 -12.77
C PHE A 298 13.23 7.06 -12.62
N LEU A 299 12.59 5.93 -12.27
CA LEU A 299 13.32 4.69 -12.03
C LEU A 299 13.50 3.90 -13.32
N ASP A 300 14.51 3.02 -13.33
CA ASP A 300 14.79 2.14 -14.46
C ASP A 300 13.69 1.08 -14.68
N ALA A 301 13.68 0.50 -15.88
CA ALA A 301 13.00 -0.76 -16.15
C ALA A 301 13.96 -1.94 -15.89
N GLY A 302 13.42 -3.09 -15.47
CA GLY A 302 14.26 -4.29 -15.26
C GLY A 302 13.60 -5.30 -14.31
N ALA A 303 14.36 -6.33 -13.94
CA ALA A 303 13.92 -7.33 -12.98
C ALA A 303 13.76 -6.70 -11.59
N LEU A 304 12.65 -6.97 -10.92
CA LEU A 304 12.32 -6.37 -9.62
C LEU A 304 13.37 -6.60 -8.54
N PRO A 305 13.95 -7.79 -8.34
CA PRO A 305 14.98 -7.99 -7.33
C PRO A 305 16.19 -7.06 -7.55
N THR A 306 16.63 -6.91 -8.80
CA THR A 306 17.72 -6.00 -9.17
C THR A 306 17.37 -4.53 -8.91
N LEU A 307 16.11 -4.14 -9.21
CA LEU A 307 15.65 -2.78 -8.97
C LEU A 307 15.50 -2.49 -7.46
N HIS A 308 14.94 -3.44 -6.70
CA HIS A 308 14.82 -3.31 -5.24
C HIS A 308 16.21 -3.14 -4.58
N ASP A 309 17.19 -3.94 -5.02
CA ASP A 309 18.56 -3.79 -4.53
C ASP A 309 19.18 -2.44 -4.93
N ARG A 310 19.04 -2.06 -6.20
CA ARG A 310 19.56 -0.78 -6.74
C ARG A 310 19.00 0.43 -5.99
N TYR A 311 17.70 0.44 -5.72
CA TYR A 311 17.02 1.56 -5.06
C TYR A 311 16.91 1.43 -3.54
N GLY A 312 17.59 0.43 -2.96
CA GLY A 312 17.78 0.35 -1.51
C GLY A 312 16.58 -0.16 -0.72
N ILE A 313 15.59 -0.79 -1.38
CA ILE A 313 14.37 -1.31 -0.76
C ILE A 313 14.34 -2.85 -0.66
N SER A 314 15.42 -3.56 -1.03
CA SER A 314 15.59 -4.97 -0.68
C SER A 314 15.82 -5.13 0.82
N ALA A 315 15.51 -6.29 1.40
CA ALA A 315 15.70 -6.55 2.83
C ALA A 315 17.16 -6.37 3.26
N GLU A 316 18.11 -6.81 2.43
CA GLU A 316 19.55 -6.66 2.65
C GLU A 316 19.98 -5.20 2.69
N LYS A 317 19.46 -4.37 1.76
CA LYS A 317 19.77 -2.93 1.72
C LYS A 317 19.13 -2.19 2.90
N VAL A 318 17.89 -2.55 3.26
CA VAL A 318 17.25 -2.02 4.48
C VAL A 318 18.11 -2.36 5.70
N ALA A 319 18.52 -3.62 5.88
CA ALA A 319 19.37 -4.07 6.96
C ALA A 319 20.70 -3.30 7.01
N ALA A 320 21.36 -3.15 5.85
CA ALA A 320 22.61 -2.39 5.73
C ALA A 320 22.43 -0.91 6.11
N SER A 321 21.35 -0.28 5.66
CA SER A 321 21.02 1.12 5.98
C SER A 321 20.80 1.32 7.47
N LEU A 322 19.99 0.46 8.12
CA LEU A 322 19.74 0.52 9.55
C LEU A 322 21.05 0.41 10.35
N LYS A 323 21.93 -0.55 9.99
CA LYS A 323 23.24 -0.71 10.62
C LYS A 323 24.14 0.51 10.43
N SER A 324 24.14 1.13 9.28
CA SER A 324 24.98 2.29 8.97
C SER A 324 24.55 3.54 9.72
N TRP A 325 23.24 3.74 9.92
CA TRP A 325 22.67 4.93 10.58
C TRP A 325 22.73 4.87 12.11
N LEU A 326 22.94 3.68 12.69
CA LEU A 326 23.18 3.53 14.13
C LEU A 326 24.58 3.98 14.56
N LYS A 327 25.56 3.87 13.67
CA LYS A 327 26.92 4.35 13.90
C LYS A 327 26.95 5.88 13.92
#